data_38e6942f6cf9045bd645fea39bed61b0
#
_entry.id   38e6942f6cf9045bd645fea39bed61b0
#
_cell.length_a   1.000
_cell.length_b   1.000
_cell.length_c   1.000
_cell.angle_alpha   90.00
_cell.angle_beta   90.00
_cell.angle_gamma   90.00
#
_symmetry.space_group_name_H-M   'P 1'
#
loop_
_entity.id
_entity.type
_entity.pdbx_description
1 polymer ?
#
loop_
_entity_poly.entity_id
_entity_poly.type
_entity_poly.pdbx_seq_one_letter_code
_entity_poly.pdbx_strand_id
1 'polypeptide(L)'
;MEPGSLHLPTQARAVAESVAWADVPAHQWLLLGCALLILLLIPEIRNLLPALGGCLTRSRGNLEVEHSLSVARSRDQCARLLAIPLLLMVDRYGLYSPSFVPGIGEPWLRLAVLFAALIAYFALRRILHTVLLSIRGLRLNSESRSAITRGIYNYYICNVLVMLMSISILYVFNAGDGTVRWVLWSEMAAFWLLAIVRESQILHGFCSTLVTFLYLCGLELLPAGALIVSGFLL
;
A
#
# COMPACT_ATOMS: atom_id res chain seq x y z
N MET A 1 -52.26 -18.81 1.85
CA MET A 1 -51.61 -17.93 0.83
C MET A 1 -50.49 -17.21 1.54
N GLU A 2 -49.26 -17.74 1.44
CA GLU A 2 -48.06 -17.07 1.99
C GLU A 2 -47.61 -16.00 1.00
N PRO A 3 -47.27 -14.76 1.44
CA PRO A 3 -46.74 -13.75 0.57
C PRO A 3 -45.32 -14.15 0.17
N GLY A 4 -45.14 -14.40 -1.13
CA GLY A 4 -43.86 -14.77 -1.71
C GLY A 4 -42.78 -13.72 -1.42
N SER A 5 -41.74 -14.15 -0.73
CA SER A 5 -40.52 -13.35 -0.53
C SER A 5 -39.86 -13.11 -1.90
N LEU A 6 -39.92 -11.89 -2.37
CA LEU A 6 -39.18 -11.41 -3.54
C LEU A 6 -37.68 -11.48 -3.20
N HIS A 7 -37.02 -12.57 -3.57
CA HIS A 7 -35.58 -12.64 -3.58
C HIS A 7 -35.05 -11.72 -4.69
N LEU A 8 -34.67 -10.50 -4.33
CA LEU A 8 -33.90 -9.65 -5.22
C LEU A 8 -32.60 -10.38 -5.62
N PRO A 9 -32.30 -10.48 -6.91
CA PRO A 9 -31.08 -11.14 -7.35
C PRO A 9 -29.84 -10.49 -6.74
N THR A 10 -28.89 -11.27 -6.31
CA THR A 10 -27.64 -10.85 -5.64
C THR A 10 -26.91 -9.74 -6.39
N GLN A 11 -27.06 -9.70 -7.73
CA GLN A 11 -26.50 -8.63 -8.57
C GLN A 11 -27.14 -7.25 -8.32
N ALA A 12 -28.46 -7.20 -8.11
CA ALA A 12 -29.14 -5.93 -7.82
C ALA A 12 -28.72 -5.35 -6.46
N ARG A 13 -28.40 -6.21 -5.50
CA ARG A 13 -27.89 -5.81 -4.17
C ARG A 13 -26.45 -5.29 -4.26
N ALA A 14 -25.59 -5.95 -5.05
CA ALA A 14 -24.23 -5.50 -5.27
C ALA A 14 -24.17 -4.15 -6.03
N VAL A 15 -25.04 -3.95 -7.03
CA VAL A 15 -25.16 -2.68 -7.75
C VAL A 15 -25.69 -1.58 -6.83
N ALA A 16 -26.68 -1.87 -5.98
CA ALA A 16 -27.20 -0.90 -5.02
C ALA A 16 -26.15 -0.50 -3.97
N GLU A 17 -25.33 -1.46 -3.49
CA GLU A 17 -24.23 -1.18 -2.56
C GLU A 17 -23.11 -0.35 -3.23
N SER A 18 -22.81 -0.56 -4.51
CA SER A 18 -21.79 0.21 -5.23
C SER A 18 -22.22 1.63 -5.53
N VAL A 19 -23.48 1.83 -5.85
CA VAL A 19 -24.08 3.17 -6.02
C VAL A 19 -24.11 3.92 -4.68
N ALA A 20 -24.46 3.24 -3.59
CA ALA A 20 -24.48 3.82 -2.25
C ALA A 20 -23.10 4.37 -1.81
N TRP A 21 -21.97 3.74 -2.20
CA TRP A 21 -20.66 4.25 -1.83
C TRP A 21 -20.33 5.59 -2.49
N ALA A 22 -20.64 5.76 -3.77
CA ALA A 22 -20.39 6.98 -4.52
C ALA A 22 -21.35 8.13 -4.14
N ASP A 23 -22.55 7.80 -3.67
CA ASP A 23 -23.59 8.78 -3.33
C ASP A 23 -23.44 9.37 -1.92
N VAL A 24 -22.52 8.81 -1.10
CA VAL A 24 -22.24 9.37 0.22
C VAL A 24 -21.46 10.69 0.07
N PRO A 25 -21.99 11.83 0.52
CA PRO A 25 -21.36 13.15 0.35
C PRO A 25 -19.93 13.19 0.90
N ALA A 26 -19.66 12.46 1.98
CA ALA A 26 -18.32 12.35 2.56
C ALA A 26 -17.29 11.78 1.56
N HIS A 27 -17.65 10.74 0.81
CA HIS A 27 -16.77 10.14 -0.18
C HIS A 27 -16.53 11.07 -1.38
N GLN A 28 -17.53 11.82 -1.81
CA GLN A 28 -17.40 12.80 -2.89
C GLN A 28 -16.39 13.91 -2.52
N TRP A 29 -16.49 14.47 -1.31
CA TRP A 29 -15.53 15.47 -0.83
C TRP A 29 -14.13 14.90 -0.69
N LEU A 30 -14.00 13.67 -0.22
CA LEU A 30 -12.72 12.98 -0.11
C LEU A 30 -12.10 12.70 -1.49
N LEU A 31 -12.89 12.30 -2.48
CA LEU A 31 -12.41 12.10 -3.85
C LEU A 31 -11.95 13.43 -4.46
N LEU A 32 -12.70 14.50 -4.27
CA LEU A 32 -12.29 15.84 -4.73
C LEU A 32 -10.99 16.28 -4.07
N GLY A 33 -10.90 16.14 -2.76
CA GLY A 33 -9.67 16.43 -2.01
C GLY A 33 -8.48 15.59 -2.45
N CYS A 34 -8.73 14.31 -2.76
CA CYS A 34 -7.71 13.38 -3.27
C CYS A 34 -7.23 13.79 -4.67
N ALA A 35 -8.13 14.19 -5.56
CA ALA A 35 -7.79 14.68 -6.89
C ALA A 35 -6.94 15.95 -6.80
N LEU A 36 -7.34 16.91 -5.95
CA LEU A 36 -6.57 18.13 -5.70
C LEU A 36 -5.16 17.81 -5.14
N LEU A 37 -5.09 16.89 -4.18
CA LEU A 37 -3.84 16.46 -3.58
C LEU A 37 -2.91 15.83 -4.62
N ILE A 38 -3.42 14.96 -5.50
CA ILE A 38 -2.64 14.35 -6.58
C ILE A 38 -2.12 15.45 -7.53
N LEU A 39 -2.96 16.43 -7.89
CA LEU A 39 -2.54 17.56 -8.74
C LEU A 39 -1.39 18.34 -8.09
N LEU A 40 -1.47 18.61 -6.79
CA LEU A 40 -0.40 19.28 -6.04
C LEU A 40 0.89 18.45 -5.95
N LEU A 41 0.79 17.12 -5.99
CA LEU A 41 1.94 16.23 -5.93
C LEU A 41 2.61 15.99 -7.29
N ILE A 42 2.00 16.37 -8.41
CA ILE A 42 2.56 16.14 -9.75
C ILE A 42 4.01 16.62 -9.88
N PRO A 43 4.38 17.86 -9.46
CA PRO A 43 5.76 18.31 -9.58
C PRO A 43 6.74 17.45 -8.79
N GLU A 44 6.38 17.07 -7.56
CA GLU A 44 7.22 16.22 -6.71
C GLU A 44 7.37 14.81 -7.28
N ILE A 45 6.27 14.22 -7.76
CA ILE A 45 6.25 12.89 -8.39
C ILE A 45 7.12 12.93 -9.66
N ARG A 46 6.99 13.96 -10.50
CA ARG A 46 7.77 14.10 -11.72
C ARG A 46 9.28 14.15 -11.43
N ASN A 47 9.68 14.89 -10.38
CA ASN A 47 11.08 14.96 -9.96
C ASN A 47 11.59 13.64 -9.38
N LEU A 48 10.70 12.87 -8.75
CA LEU A 48 11.01 11.57 -8.15
C LEU A 48 11.03 10.42 -9.16
N LEU A 49 10.33 10.55 -10.29
CA LEU A 49 10.10 9.48 -11.27
C LEU A 49 11.40 8.82 -11.79
N PRO A 50 12.46 9.58 -12.16
CA PRO A 50 13.72 8.98 -12.61
C PRO A 50 14.39 8.13 -11.52
N ALA A 51 14.35 8.58 -10.26
CA ALA A 51 14.90 7.85 -9.13
C ALA A 51 14.11 6.58 -8.83
N LEU A 52 12.76 6.64 -8.90
CA LEU A 52 11.90 5.47 -8.78
C LEU A 52 12.16 4.44 -9.88
N GLY A 53 12.33 4.89 -11.13
CA GLY A 53 12.73 4.02 -12.23
C GLY A 53 14.06 3.31 -11.98
N GLY A 54 15.03 4.01 -11.39
CA GLY A 54 16.29 3.44 -10.92
C GLY A 54 16.09 2.36 -9.85
N CYS A 55 15.19 2.58 -8.88
CA CYS A 55 14.87 1.60 -7.84
C CYS A 55 14.22 0.33 -8.39
N LEU A 56 13.39 0.44 -9.42
CA LEU A 56 12.74 -0.71 -10.05
C LEU A 56 13.73 -1.55 -10.86
N THR A 57 14.66 -0.91 -11.58
CA THR A 57 15.55 -1.58 -12.53
C THR A 57 16.86 -2.04 -11.92
N ARG A 58 17.42 -1.31 -10.92
CA ARG A 58 18.74 -1.56 -10.35
C ARG A 58 18.68 -1.86 -8.85
N SER A 59 19.50 -2.81 -8.39
CA SER A 59 19.59 -3.16 -6.97
C SER A 59 20.14 -2.00 -6.11
N ARG A 60 20.97 -1.13 -6.68
CA ARG A 60 21.56 0.05 -6.00
C ARG A 60 20.69 1.30 -6.06
N GLY A 61 19.57 1.30 -6.79
CA GLY A 61 18.71 2.46 -6.94
C GLY A 61 18.23 3.04 -5.62
N ASN A 62 17.90 2.18 -4.64
CA ASN A 62 17.52 2.62 -3.30
C ASN A 62 18.64 3.38 -2.55
N LEU A 63 19.91 3.02 -2.79
CA LEU A 63 21.06 3.74 -2.24
C LEU A 63 21.22 5.10 -2.90
N GLU A 64 21.04 5.18 -4.22
CA GLU A 64 21.14 6.45 -4.97
C GLU A 64 20.10 7.47 -4.50
N VAL A 65 18.89 7.04 -4.13
CA VAL A 65 17.87 7.93 -3.54
C VAL A 65 18.32 8.53 -2.22
N GLU A 66 19.01 7.77 -1.37
CA GLU A 66 19.49 8.25 -0.07
C GLU A 66 20.67 9.23 -0.19
N HIS A 67 21.45 9.20 -1.26
CA HIS A 67 22.52 10.17 -1.51
C HIS A 67 22.00 11.59 -1.78
N SER A 68 20.76 11.75 -2.26
CA SER A 68 20.15 13.06 -2.51
C SER A 68 19.11 13.40 -1.45
N LEU A 69 19.45 14.29 -0.54
CA LEU A 69 18.55 14.75 0.54
C LEU A 69 17.23 15.33 0.01
N SER A 70 17.25 16.01 -1.15
CA SER A 70 16.04 16.55 -1.76
C SER A 70 15.12 15.45 -2.25
N VAL A 71 15.66 14.46 -2.97
CA VAL A 71 14.90 13.30 -3.48
C VAL A 71 14.34 12.47 -2.32
N ALA A 72 15.15 12.21 -1.28
CA ALA A 72 14.69 11.48 -0.09
C ALA A 72 13.56 12.20 0.64
N ARG A 73 13.61 13.54 0.73
CA ARG A 73 12.54 14.35 1.33
C ARG A 73 11.26 14.30 0.50
N SER A 74 11.35 14.49 -0.83
CA SER A 74 10.20 14.39 -1.74
C SER A 74 9.56 13.00 -1.67
N ARG A 75 10.37 11.94 -1.63
CA ARG A 75 9.87 10.56 -1.41
C ARG A 75 9.06 10.43 -0.13
N ASP A 76 9.61 10.88 1.00
CA ASP A 76 8.97 10.76 2.31
C ASP A 76 7.67 11.59 2.39
N GLN A 77 7.60 12.72 1.68
CA GLN A 77 6.38 13.52 1.54
C GLN A 77 5.35 12.80 0.66
N CYS A 78 5.74 12.35 -0.53
CA CYS A 78 4.86 11.60 -1.44
C CYS A 78 4.32 10.34 -0.75
N ALA A 79 5.16 9.58 -0.06
CA ALA A 79 4.72 8.38 0.63
C ALA A 79 3.63 8.65 1.69
N ARG A 80 3.76 9.74 2.46
CA ARG A 80 2.76 10.11 3.46
C ARG A 80 1.45 10.58 2.83
N LEU A 81 1.53 11.41 1.80
CA LEU A 81 0.34 11.99 1.18
C LEU A 81 -0.42 10.99 0.30
N LEU A 82 0.28 10.07 -0.36
CA LEU A 82 -0.33 8.98 -1.14
C LEU A 82 -1.02 7.91 -0.26
N ALA A 83 -0.87 7.97 1.06
CA ALA A 83 -1.67 7.14 1.96
C ALA A 83 -3.17 7.44 1.86
N ILE A 84 -3.56 8.69 1.58
CA ILE A 84 -4.96 9.09 1.46
C ILE A 84 -5.64 8.40 0.26
N PRO A 85 -5.13 8.54 -0.99
CA PRO A 85 -5.72 7.82 -2.13
C PRO A 85 -5.67 6.30 -1.96
N LEU A 86 -4.60 5.74 -1.36
CA LEU A 86 -4.57 4.31 -1.07
C LEU A 86 -5.72 3.88 -0.16
N LEU A 87 -5.97 4.60 0.93
CA LEU A 87 -7.06 4.28 1.86
C LEU A 87 -8.43 4.33 1.20
N LEU A 88 -8.65 5.32 0.32
CA LEU A 88 -9.90 5.40 -0.44
C LEU A 88 -10.06 4.21 -1.40
N MET A 89 -8.98 3.78 -2.07
CA MET A 89 -9.00 2.60 -2.92
C MET A 89 -9.25 1.31 -2.12
N VAL A 90 -8.61 1.19 -0.96
CA VAL A 90 -8.80 0.04 -0.05
C VAL A 90 -10.25 -0.03 0.43
N ASP A 91 -10.84 1.11 0.79
CA ASP A 91 -12.24 1.19 1.24
C ASP A 91 -13.21 0.91 0.09
N ARG A 92 -13.02 1.55 -1.07
CA ARG A 92 -13.92 1.43 -2.23
C ARG A 92 -13.98 0.01 -2.79
N TYR A 93 -12.83 -0.65 -2.92
CA TYR A 93 -12.73 -1.98 -3.52
C TYR A 93 -12.67 -3.12 -2.48
N GLY A 94 -12.76 -2.80 -1.19
CA GLY A 94 -12.71 -3.78 -0.12
C GLY A 94 -11.43 -4.65 -0.16
N LEU A 95 -10.28 -4.01 -0.41
CA LEU A 95 -8.99 -4.71 -0.48
C LEU A 95 -8.54 -5.24 0.88
N TYR A 96 -8.94 -4.56 1.95
CA TYR A 96 -8.76 -5.00 3.32
C TYR A 96 -10.08 -4.81 4.05
N SER A 97 -10.76 -5.92 4.38
CA SER A 97 -12.11 -5.90 4.92
C SER A 97 -12.26 -6.98 6.00
N PRO A 98 -11.62 -6.78 7.18
CA PRO A 98 -11.85 -7.66 8.32
C PRO A 98 -13.32 -7.66 8.71
N SER A 99 -13.80 -8.76 9.28
CA SER A 99 -15.24 -9.04 9.51
C SER A 99 -15.95 -7.95 10.34
N PHE A 100 -15.22 -7.21 11.18
CA PHE A 100 -15.79 -6.13 11.99
C PHE A 100 -15.96 -4.82 11.22
N VAL A 101 -15.23 -4.59 10.11
CA VAL A 101 -15.29 -3.35 9.33
C VAL A 101 -16.62 -3.17 8.60
N PRO A 102 -17.20 -4.20 7.96
CA PRO A 102 -18.52 -4.05 7.32
C PRO A 102 -19.65 -3.69 8.29
N GLY A 103 -19.50 -4.00 9.58
CA GLY A 103 -20.46 -3.63 10.62
C GLY A 103 -20.41 -2.14 11.04
N ILE A 104 -19.39 -1.42 10.59
CA ILE A 104 -19.23 0.01 10.89
C ILE A 104 -20.06 0.80 9.88
N GLY A 105 -21.19 1.32 10.30
CA GLY A 105 -22.10 2.12 9.45
C GLY A 105 -21.56 3.52 9.09
N GLU A 106 -20.70 4.09 9.96
CA GLU A 106 -20.15 5.44 9.77
C GLU A 106 -18.90 5.42 8.87
N PRO A 107 -18.92 6.07 7.68
CA PRO A 107 -17.82 6.05 6.72
C PRO A 107 -16.50 6.61 7.29
N TRP A 108 -16.56 7.63 8.14
CA TRP A 108 -15.39 8.22 8.77
C TRP A 108 -14.70 7.28 9.75
N LEU A 109 -15.49 6.53 10.52
CA LEU A 109 -14.96 5.57 11.48
C LEU A 109 -14.30 4.40 10.75
N ARG A 110 -14.87 3.95 9.65
CA ARG A 110 -14.30 2.91 8.78
C ARG A 110 -12.95 3.34 8.21
N LEU A 111 -12.86 4.55 7.66
CA LEU A 111 -11.59 5.11 7.17
C LEU A 111 -10.57 5.28 8.30
N ALA A 112 -10.99 5.69 9.49
CA ALA A 112 -10.11 5.82 10.66
C ALA A 112 -9.53 4.45 11.08
N VAL A 113 -10.32 3.38 11.04
CA VAL A 113 -9.86 2.00 11.32
C VAL A 113 -8.85 1.54 10.28
N LEU A 114 -9.12 1.76 8.99
CA LEU A 114 -8.17 1.44 7.91
C LEU A 114 -6.87 2.22 8.05
N PHE A 115 -6.95 3.50 8.40
CA PHE A 115 -5.77 4.34 8.67
C PHE A 115 -4.98 3.84 9.88
N ALA A 116 -5.66 3.45 10.95
CA ALA A 116 -5.02 2.88 12.13
C ALA A 116 -4.31 1.56 11.80
N ALA A 117 -4.91 0.68 10.97
CA ALA A 117 -4.29 -0.55 10.51
C ALA A 117 -3.02 -0.27 9.70
N LEU A 118 -3.06 0.72 8.81
CA LEU A 118 -1.88 1.14 8.03
C LEU A 118 -0.75 1.67 8.92
N ILE A 119 -1.08 2.51 9.91
CA ILE A 119 -0.11 3.01 10.89
C ILE A 119 0.47 1.85 11.71
N ALA A 120 -0.37 0.94 12.17
CA ALA A 120 0.06 -0.23 12.94
C ALA A 120 1.03 -1.10 12.15
N TYR A 121 0.77 -1.33 10.85
CA TYR A 121 1.67 -2.04 9.96
C TYR A 121 3.05 -1.38 9.87
N PHE A 122 3.11 -0.07 9.59
CA PHE A 122 4.39 0.64 9.50
C PHE A 122 5.10 0.75 10.85
N ALA A 123 4.37 0.92 11.94
CA ALA A 123 4.93 0.94 13.30
C ALA A 123 5.55 -0.43 13.67
N LEU A 124 4.82 -1.51 13.42
CA LEU A 124 5.30 -2.88 13.66
C LEU A 124 6.58 -3.16 12.85
N ARG A 125 6.56 -2.84 11.55
CA ARG A 125 7.72 -2.98 10.68
C ARG A 125 8.92 -2.18 11.22
N ARG A 126 8.71 -0.96 11.64
CA ARG A 126 9.76 -0.09 12.21
C ARG A 126 10.35 -0.64 13.52
N ILE A 127 9.49 -1.15 14.40
CA ILE A 127 9.90 -1.77 15.67
C ILE A 127 10.75 -3.02 15.38
N LEU A 128 10.26 -3.93 14.53
CA LEU A 128 10.97 -5.14 14.15
C LEU A 128 12.33 -4.82 13.52
N HIS A 129 12.38 -3.83 12.64
CA HIS A 129 13.63 -3.36 12.04
C HIS A 129 14.63 -2.88 13.11
N THR A 130 14.18 -2.06 14.05
CA THR A 130 15.04 -1.54 15.14
C THR A 130 15.55 -2.66 16.02
N VAL A 131 14.68 -3.61 16.39
CA VAL A 131 15.03 -4.77 17.23
C VAL A 131 16.06 -5.66 16.51
N LEU A 132 15.79 -6.03 15.24
CA LEU A 132 16.69 -6.93 14.49
C LEU A 132 18.08 -6.31 14.25
N LEU A 133 18.15 -5.03 13.95
CA LEU A 133 19.43 -4.32 13.80
C LEU A 133 20.19 -4.19 15.11
N SER A 134 19.49 -4.05 16.25
CA SER A 134 20.10 -3.95 17.57
C SER A 134 20.73 -5.29 18.01
N ILE A 135 20.01 -6.40 17.80
CA ILE A 135 20.44 -7.73 18.28
C ILE A 135 21.75 -8.18 17.62
N ARG A 136 22.00 -7.80 16.37
CA ARG A 136 23.14 -8.37 15.60
C ARG A 136 24.37 -7.47 15.47
N GLY A 137 24.34 -6.25 16.01
CA GLY A 137 25.51 -5.36 15.89
C GLY A 137 25.99 -5.17 14.45
N LEU A 138 25.07 -5.29 13.46
CA LEU A 138 25.37 -5.13 12.04
C LEU A 138 25.97 -3.75 11.82
N ARG A 139 27.25 -3.68 11.47
CA ARG A 139 27.94 -2.43 11.13
C ARG A 139 27.56 -1.98 9.71
N LEU A 140 26.28 -1.68 9.53
CA LEU A 140 25.79 -1.06 8.30
C LEU A 140 26.11 0.44 8.35
N ASN A 141 26.60 0.98 7.25
CA ASN A 141 26.71 2.43 7.07
C ASN A 141 25.32 3.07 7.22
N SER A 142 25.26 4.33 7.67
CA SER A 142 24.02 5.07 7.86
C SER A 142 23.13 5.08 6.59
N GLU A 143 23.74 5.20 5.42
CA GLU A 143 23.06 5.19 4.12
C GLU A 143 22.43 3.82 3.81
N SER A 144 23.18 2.72 3.96
CA SER A 144 22.65 1.38 3.74
C SER A 144 21.52 1.04 4.72
N ARG A 145 21.64 1.50 5.96
CA ARG A 145 20.58 1.37 6.97
C ARG A 145 19.34 2.14 6.57
N SER A 146 19.50 3.37 6.09
CA SER A 146 18.39 4.20 5.60
C SER A 146 17.75 3.58 4.36
N ALA A 147 18.54 3.13 3.39
CA ALA A 147 18.05 2.51 2.17
C ALA A 147 17.21 1.24 2.44
N ILE A 148 17.62 0.41 3.40
CA ILE A 148 16.85 -0.78 3.80
C ILE A 148 15.57 -0.36 4.53
N THR A 149 15.63 0.61 5.46
CA THR A 149 14.48 1.02 6.28
C THR A 149 13.41 1.75 5.47
N ARG A 150 13.84 2.60 4.53
CA ARG A 150 12.97 3.52 3.79
C ARG A 150 12.77 3.10 2.33
N GLY A 151 13.53 2.11 1.84
CA GLY A 151 13.45 1.61 0.47
C GLY A 151 12.04 1.17 0.09
N ILE A 152 11.28 0.60 1.04
CA ILE A 152 9.89 0.20 0.80
C ILE A 152 9.00 1.36 0.33
N TYR A 153 9.28 2.60 0.75
CA TYR A 153 8.48 3.74 0.32
C TYR A 153 8.57 4.00 -1.19
N ASN A 154 9.70 3.64 -1.82
CA ASN A 154 9.85 3.76 -3.28
C ASN A 154 8.88 2.81 -4.00
N TYR A 155 8.80 1.55 -3.56
CA TYR A 155 7.88 0.56 -4.14
C TYR A 155 6.43 0.86 -3.82
N TYR A 156 6.17 1.36 -2.62
CA TYR A 156 4.86 1.82 -2.20
C TYR A 156 4.33 2.96 -3.09
N ILE A 157 5.14 3.99 -3.36
CA ILE A 157 4.77 5.11 -4.23
C ILE A 157 4.48 4.59 -5.65
N CYS A 158 5.40 3.76 -6.21
CA CYS A 158 5.18 3.16 -7.52
C CYS A 158 3.88 2.35 -7.58
N ASN A 159 3.64 1.53 -6.56
CA ASN A 159 2.42 0.72 -6.47
C ASN A 159 1.17 1.59 -6.49
N VAL A 160 1.08 2.62 -5.63
CA VAL A 160 -0.09 3.51 -5.57
C VAL A 160 -0.30 4.23 -6.91
N LEU A 161 0.76 4.70 -7.56
CA LEU A 161 0.65 5.35 -8.88
C LEU A 161 0.16 4.37 -9.95
N VAL A 162 0.67 3.15 -9.97
CA VAL A 162 0.22 2.10 -10.91
C VAL A 162 -1.24 1.73 -10.64
N MET A 163 -1.63 1.54 -9.38
CA MET A 163 -3.03 1.28 -9.00
C MET A 163 -3.98 2.38 -9.49
N LEU A 164 -3.61 3.65 -9.33
CA LEU A 164 -4.41 4.78 -9.82
C LEU A 164 -4.55 4.77 -11.34
N MET A 165 -3.46 4.46 -12.06
CA MET A 165 -3.49 4.31 -13.52
C MET A 165 -4.36 3.13 -13.95
N SER A 166 -4.22 1.98 -13.32
CA SER A 166 -4.98 0.76 -13.61
C SER A 166 -6.46 0.96 -13.38
N ILE A 167 -6.86 1.60 -12.26
CA ILE A 167 -8.26 1.96 -12.00
C ILE A 167 -8.80 2.86 -13.10
N SER A 168 -8.03 3.88 -13.52
CA SER A 168 -8.46 4.81 -14.57
C SER A 168 -8.67 4.09 -15.90
N ILE A 169 -7.77 3.19 -16.26
CA ILE A 169 -7.86 2.37 -17.47
C ILE A 169 -9.06 1.42 -17.39
N LEU A 170 -9.19 0.67 -16.30
CA LEU A 170 -10.27 -0.30 -16.10
C LEU A 170 -11.65 0.38 -16.06
N TYR A 171 -11.72 1.59 -15.55
CA TYR A 171 -12.94 2.40 -15.58
C TYR A 171 -13.37 2.76 -17.02
N VAL A 172 -12.43 3.15 -17.88
CA VAL A 172 -12.71 3.41 -19.29
C VAL A 172 -13.23 2.17 -20.02
N PHE A 173 -12.74 0.98 -19.65
CA PHE A 173 -13.20 -0.30 -20.21
C PHE A 173 -14.46 -0.85 -19.52
N ASN A 174 -15.09 -0.11 -18.60
CA ASN A 174 -16.25 -0.56 -17.83
C ASN A 174 -16.03 -1.93 -17.14
N ALA A 175 -14.82 -2.17 -16.63
CA ALA A 175 -14.53 -3.41 -15.95
C ALA A 175 -15.32 -3.48 -14.62
N GLY A 176 -15.86 -4.66 -14.31
CA GLY A 176 -16.58 -4.87 -13.06
C GLY A 176 -15.67 -4.77 -11.82
N ASP A 177 -16.24 -4.36 -10.68
CA ASP A 177 -15.51 -4.16 -9.42
C ASP A 177 -14.67 -5.39 -9.00
N GLY A 178 -15.15 -6.60 -9.27
CA GLY A 178 -14.39 -7.83 -9.04
C GLY A 178 -13.10 -7.92 -9.83
N THR A 179 -13.12 -7.54 -11.11
CA THR A 179 -11.92 -7.50 -11.95
C THR A 179 -10.93 -6.46 -11.45
N VAL A 180 -11.42 -5.25 -11.13
CA VAL A 180 -10.59 -4.18 -10.56
C VAL A 180 -9.91 -4.68 -9.28
N ARG A 181 -10.65 -5.29 -8.37
CA ARG A 181 -10.13 -5.83 -7.11
C ARG A 181 -9.01 -6.84 -7.33
N TRP A 182 -9.18 -7.78 -8.27
CA TRP A 182 -8.15 -8.78 -8.59
C TRP A 182 -6.88 -8.16 -9.19
N VAL A 183 -7.03 -7.17 -10.07
CA VAL A 183 -5.90 -6.44 -10.64
C VAL A 183 -5.14 -5.71 -9.53
N LEU A 184 -5.82 -4.97 -8.66
CA LEU A 184 -5.19 -4.25 -7.56
C LEU A 184 -4.46 -5.19 -6.60
N TRP A 185 -5.03 -6.35 -6.27
CA TRP A 185 -4.37 -7.39 -5.46
C TRP A 185 -3.11 -7.93 -6.13
N SER A 186 -3.16 -8.18 -7.44
CA SER A 186 -2.00 -8.68 -8.19
C SER A 186 -0.87 -7.65 -8.25
N GLU A 187 -1.20 -6.37 -8.41
CA GLU A 187 -0.24 -5.26 -8.39
C GLU A 187 0.42 -5.11 -7.02
N MET A 188 -0.37 -5.12 -5.95
CA MET A 188 0.16 -5.08 -4.57
C MET A 188 1.13 -6.23 -4.31
N ALA A 189 0.75 -7.45 -4.70
CA ALA A 189 1.61 -8.63 -4.54
C ALA A 189 2.90 -8.52 -5.36
N ALA A 190 2.82 -8.04 -6.62
CA ALA A 190 3.97 -7.89 -7.49
C ALA A 190 4.97 -6.87 -6.94
N PHE A 191 4.51 -5.68 -6.51
CA PHE A 191 5.37 -4.66 -5.94
C PHE A 191 5.95 -5.06 -4.58
N TRP A 192 5.18 -5.79 -3.77
CA TRP A 192 5.68 -6.34 -2.52
C TRP A 192 6.78 -7.39 -2.74
N LEU A 193 6.58 -8.32 -3.67
CA LEU A 193 7.60 -9.30 -4.04
C LEU A 193 8.86 -8.62 -4.60
N LEU A 194 8.69 -7.60 -5.45
CA LEU A 194 9.81 -6.83 -5.98
C LEU A 194 10.59 -6.14 -4.86
N ALA A 195 9.92 -5.55 -3.87
CA ALA A 195 10.55 -4.95 -2.71
C ALA A 195 11.40 -5.97 -1.94
N ILE A 196 10.84 -7.17 -1.64
CA ILE A 196 11.55 -8.26 -0.97
C ILE A 196 12.80 -8.67 -1.75
N VAL A 197 12.69 -8.86 -3.07
CA VAL A 197 13.82 -9.24 -3.92
C VAL A 197 14.91 -8.17 -3.87
N ARG A 198 14.56 -6.89 -3.95
CA ARG A 198 15.53 -5.80 -3.91
C ARG A 198 16.16 -5.63 -2.54
N GLU A 199 15.41 -5.75 -1.46
CA GLU A 199 15.95 -5.74 -0.09
C GLU A 199 16.89 -6.93 0.14
N SER A 200 16.54 -8.12 -0.37
CA SER A 200 17.42 -9.29 -0.28
C SER A 200 18.75 -9.09 -0.99
N GLN A 201 18.73 -8.46 -2.18
CA GLN A 201 19.95 -8.15 -2.94
C GLN A 201 20.88 -7.19 -2.20
N ILE A 202 20.30 -6.17 -1.53
CA ILE A 202 21.08 -5.24 -0.71
C ILE A 202 21.67 -5.95 0.50
N LEU A 203 20.85 -6.72 1.23
CA LEU A 203 21.27 -7.43 2.44
C LEU A 203 22.33 -8.50 2.16
N HIS A 204 22.24 -9.19 1.03
CA HIS A 204 23.19 -10.23 0.65
C HIS A 204 24.63 -9.69 0.46
N GLY A 205 24.75 -8.39 0.15
CA GLY A 205 26.05 -7.70 0.10
C GLY A 205 26.70 -7.49 1.48
N PHE A 206 25.94 -7.57 2.58
CA PHE A 206 26.40 -7.28 3.94
C PHE A 206 26.26 -8.45 4.91
N CYS A 207 25.43 -9.44 4.60
CA CYS A 207 25.06 -10.53 5.50
C CYS A 207 25.16 -11.89 4.82
N SER A 208 25.30 -12.95 5.64
CA SER A 208 25.19 -14.32 5.13
C SER A 208 23.76 -14.62 4.68
N THR A 209 23.60 -15.57 3.75
CA THR A 209 22.30 -15.98 3.19
C THR A 209 21.26 -16.31 4.27
N LEU A 210 21.67 -17.04 5.31
CA LEU A 210 20.78 -17.43 6.41
C LEU A 210 20.28 -16.20 7.19
N VAL A 211 21.17 -15.23 7.43
CA VAL A 211 20.82 -13.98 8.12
C VAL A 211 19.86 -13.14 7.30
N THR A 212 20.14 -13.03 5.99
CA THR A 212 19.25 -12.34 5.05
C THR A 212 17.85 -12.96 5.03
N PHE A 213 17.77 -14.29 4.98
CA PHE A 213 16.52 -15.02 5.01
C PHE A 213 15.72 -14.77 6.30
N LEU A 214 16.36 -14.91 7.48
CA LEU A 214 15.70 -14.64 8.77
C LEU A 214 15.23 -13.20 8.90
N TYR A 215 16.03 -12.26 8.36
CA TYR A 215 15.69 -10.84 8.36
C TYR A 215 14.43 -10.57 7.52
N LEU A 216 14.37 -11.11 6.30
CA LEU A 216 13.21 -10.96 5.42
C LEU A 216 11.96 -11.64 5.98
N CYS A 217 12.10 -12.84 6.56
CA CYS A 217 10.96 -13.51 7.22
C CYS A 217 10.40 -12.69 8.38
N GLY A 218 11.27 -12.12 9.23
CA GLY A 218 10.83 -11.33 10.37
C GLY A 218 10.29 -9.95 10.01
N LEU A 219 10.87 -9.28 9.00
CA LEU A 219 10.54 -7.90 8.66
C LEU A 219 9.43 -7.76 7.62
N GLU A 220 9.43 -8.62 6.63
CA GLU A 220 8.51 -8.48 5.50
C GLU A 220 7.37 -9.49 5.54
N LEU A 221 7.69 -10.78 5.80
CA LEU A 221 6.66 -11.81 5.80
C LEU A 221 5.77 -11.77 7.04
N LEU A 222 6.33 -11.47 8.22
CA LEU A 222 5.54 -11.47 9.46
C LEU A 222 4.53 -10.33 9.53
N PRO A 223 4.87 -9.04 9.27
CA PRO A 223 3.89 -7.96 9.27
C PRO A 223 2.85 -8.09 8.14
N ALA A 224 3.28 -8.49 6.95
CA ALA A 224 2.37 -8.70 5.83
C ALA A 224 1.43 -9.88 6.09
N GLY A 225 1.97 -11.00 6.61
CA GLY A 225 1.17 -12.14 7.04
C GLY A 225 0.16 -11.81 8.12
N ALA A 226 0.55 -11.03 9.13
CA ALA A 226 -0.35 -10.56 10.18
C ALA A 226 -1.49 -9.70 9.61
N LEU A 227 -1.19 -8.82 8.66
CA LEU A 227 -2.19 -7.98 7.99
C LEU A 227 -3.15 -8.83 7.14
N ILE A 228 -2.64 -9.79 6.36
CA ILE A 228 -3.45 -10.71 5.56
C ILE A 228 -4.35 -11.54 6.47
N VAL A 229 -3.78 -12.17 7.51
CA VAL A 229 -4.53 -13.00 8.46
C VAL A 229 -5.61 -12.18 9.16
N SER A 230 -5.31 -10.93 9.59
CA SER A 230 -6.31 -10.06 10.19
C SER A 230 -7.43 -9.67 9.22
N GLY A 231 -7.14 -9.57 7.93
CA GLY A 231 -8.14 -9.24 6.91
C GLY A 231 -9.07 -10.41 6.53
N PHE A 232 -8.65 -11.67 6.78
CA PHE A 232 -9.43 -12.86 6.43
C PHE A 232 -10.04 -13.58 7.63
N LEU A 233 -9.42 -13.49 8.83
CA LEU A 233 -9.85 -14.24 10.01
C LEU A 233 -10.57 -13.38 11.06
N LEU A 234 -10.33 -12.07 11.10
CA LEU A 234 -10.99 -11.10 11.99
C LEU A 234 -12.06 -10.32 11.24
#